data_bc566373f68aa822364a981262d09b0c
#
_entry.id   bc566373f68aa822364a981262d09b0c
#
_cell.length_a   1.000
_cell.length_b   1.000
_cell.length_c   1.000
_cell.angle_alpha   90.00
_cell.angle_beta   90.00
_cell.angle_gamma   90.00
#
_symmetry.space_group_name_H-M   'P 1'
#
loop_
_entity.id
_entity.type
_entity.pdbx_description
1 polymer ?
#
loop_
_entity_poly.entity_id
_entity_poly.type
_entity_poly.pdbx_seq_one_letter_code
_entity_poly.pdbx_strand_id
1 'polypeptide(L)'
;MNVSLKWLGTLVDIKGMNPDDMAETLTVDGIPVEHVIRPGEGIKGVITGKILSVEKHPDADHLLICQLDVGEEEPVQIVTSASNVKAGQIVPCALSGAHVPAAHDNKAPGGLRHGDIKIKAGKLRGVKSAGMMCSLGELGMDANLFPALNHDGILILPEDTPVGVDIHSLYDLDDVVYEMELTANRADCFSMIGMALETGAIFRKKVTLPSISVKEEGAPIEGRASVHISEPAYCKRFCGRLLENVKIGRSPEWIEDRLRSNGIRPINNVVDAANYVMLEIGQPLHTYDYDKVAGHSLTCRHAHEGEKIVTLDGQERQLNPSDLVIADGDDKAACVAGVMGGF
;
A
#
# COMPACT_ATOMS: atom_id res chain seq x y z
N MET A 1 8.89 -11.28 -2.93
CA MET A 1 7.63 -10.69 -3.44
C MET A 1 6.51 -11.05 -2.48
N ASN A 2 5.64 -10.11 -2.17
CA ASN A 2 4.48 -10.41 -1.34
C ASN A 2 3.27 -10.79 -2.20
N VAL A 3 2.45 -11.72 -1.70
CA VAL A 3 1.24 -12.23 -2.39
C VAL A 3 0.05 -12.14 -1.44
N SER A 4 -0.82 -11.17 -1.65
CA SER A 4 -2.10 -11.03 -0.96
C SER A 4 -3.05 -12.16 -1.36
N LEU A 5 -3.58 -12.91 -0.42
CA LEU A 5 -4.57 -13.95 -0.71
C LEU A 5 -5.92 -13.37 -1.11
N LYS A 6 -6.29 -12.19 -0.65
CA LYS A 6 -7.47 -11.48 -1.14
C LYS A 6 -7.33 -11.16 -2.63
N TRP A 7 -6.18 -10.62 -3.04
CA TRP A 7 -5.94 -10.35 -4.45
C TRP A 7 -5.83 -11.64 -5.27
N LEU A 8 -5.04 -12.62 -4.81
CA LEU A 8 -4.92 -13.93 -5.45
C LEU A 8 -6.29 -14.60 -5.66
N GLY A 9 -7.16 -14.51 -4.65
CA GLY A 9 -8.52 -15.04 -4.69
C GLY A 9 -9.42 -14.40 -5.75
N THR A 10 -9.07 -13.23 -6.30
CA THR A 10 -9.77 -12.64 -7.46
C THR A 10 -9.40 -13.31 -8.79
N LEU A 11 -8.29 -14.03 -8.83
CA LEU A 11 -7.74 -14.67 -10.03
C LEU A 11 -7.93 -16.20 -10.02
N VAL A 12 -7.87 -16.82 -8.83
CA VAL A 12 -8.01 -18.26 -8.65
C VAL A 12 -8.88 -18.57 -7.44
N ASP A 13 -9.80 -19.54 -7.55
CA ASP A 13 -10.72 -19.87 -6.46
C ASP A 13 -10.01 -20.65 -5.34
N ILE A 14 -9.55 -19.92 -4.35
CA ILE A 14 -8.91 -20.42 -3.11
C ILE A 14 -9.85 -20.33 -1.89
N LYS A 15 -11.13 -20.03 -2.09
CA LYS A 15 -12.10 -19.87 -1.03
C LYS A 15 -12.21 -21.13 -0.17
N GLY A 16 -12.10 -20.95 1.15
CA GLY A 16 -12.19 -22.02 2.14
C GLY A 16 -10.94 -22.91 2.28
N MET A 17 -9.88 -22.60 1.54
CA MET A 17 -8.57 -23.24 1.78
C MET A 17 -7.91 -22.63 3.01
N ASN A 18 -7.23 -23.48 3.80
CA ASN A 18 -6.46 -22.98 4.94
C ASN A 18 -5.18 -22.31 4.44
N PRO A 19 -4.88 -21.05 4.83
CA PRO A 19 -3.68 -20.35 4.35
C PRO A 19 -2.36 -21.02 4.74
N ASP A 20 -2.27 -21.61 5.93
CA ASP A 20 -1.03 -22.25 6.39
C ASP A 20 -0.77 -23.55 5.60
N ASP A 21 -1.81 -24.36 5.35
CA ASP A 21 -1.71 -25.57 4.53
C ASP A 21 -1.37 -25.23 3.06
N MET A 22 -1.91 -24.11 2.54
CA MET A 22 -1.55 -23.62 1.20
C MET A 22 -0.08 -23.20 1.13
N ALA A 23 0.42 -22.48 2.14
CA ALA A 23 1.81 -22.05 2.20
C ALA A 23 2.76 -23.23 2.23
N GLU A 24 2.44 -24.26 3.03
CA GLU A 24 3.21 -25.51 3.07
C GLU A 24 3.22 -26.23 1.71
N THR A 25 2.06 -26.37 1.08
CA THR A 25 1.94 -27.03 -0.22
C THR A 25 2.74 -26.29 -1.31
N LEU A 26 2.62 -24.95 -1.39
CA LEU A 26 3.39 -24.12 -2.34
C LEU A 26 4.90 -24.31 -2.12
N THR A 27 5.35 -24.33 -0.86
CA THR A 27 6.75 -24.52 -0.50
C THR A 27 7.26 -25.91 -0.93
N VAL A 28 6.52 -26.96 -0.66
CA VAL A 28 6.88 -28.33 -1.06
C VAL A 28 6.94 -28.49 -2.59
N ASP A 29 6.06 -27.82 -3.29
CA ASP A 29 6.03 -27.84 -4.77
C ASP A 29 7.04 -26.87 -5.43
N GLY A 30 7.91 -26.25 -4.63
CA GLY A 30 9.06 -25.48 -5.11
C GLY A 30 8.81 -23.98 -5.29
N ILE A 31 7.76 -23.43 -4.67
CA ILE A 31 7.48 -22.00 -4.56
C ILE A 31 7.52 -21.62 -3.07
N PRO A 32 8.71 -21.35 -2.50
CA PRO A 32 8.87 -21.18 -1.07
C PRO A 32 8.09 -19.97 -0.53
N VAL A 33 7.29 -20.20 0.50
CA VAL A 33 6.68 -19.17 1.35
C VAL A 33 7.58 -19.01 2.59
N GLU A 34 8.24 -17.88 2.72
CA GLU A 34 9.15 -17.61 3.84
C GLU A 34 8.37 -17.22 5.09
N HIS A 35 7.39 -16.31 4.91
CA HIS A 35 6.54 -15.87 6.00
C HIS A 35 5.07 -15.79 5.58
N VAL A 36 4.19 -16.13 6.52
CA VAL A 36 2.74 -15.90 6.42
C VAL A 36 2.39 -14.71 7.29
N ILE A 37 2.15 -13.57 6.67
CA ILE A 37 1.88 -12.28 7.32
C ILE A 37 0.37 -12.10 7.45
N ARG A 38 -0.09 -11.70 8.62
CA ARG A 38 -1.48 -11.34 8.91
C ARG A 38 -1.52 -9.88 9.39
N PRO A 39 -1.87 -8.91 8.54
CA PRO A 39 -1.78 -7.48 8.86
C PRO A 39 -2.53 -7.07 10.13
N GLY A 40 -3.67 -7.70 10.41
CA GLY A 40 -4.46 -7.45 11.63
C GLY A 40 -4.13 -8.37 12.81
N GLU A 41 -2.98 -9.08 12.78
CA GLU A 41 -2.62 -9.98 13.87
C GLU A 41 -2.45 -9.21 15.18
N GLY A 42 -3.03 -9.77 16.27
CA GLY A 42 -3.02 -9.13 17.59
C GLY A 42 -4.13 -8.10 17.81
N ILE A 43 -4.87 -7.69 16.77
CA ILE A 43 -6.06 -6.84 16.92
C ILE A 43 -7.29 -7.74 17.20
N LYS A 44 -8.05 -7.45 18.26
CA LYS A 44 -9.31 -8.13 18.53
C LYS A 44 -10.27 -7.16 19.21
N GLY A 45 -11.52 -7.09 18.72
CA GLY A 45 -12.58 -6.29 19.32
C GLY A 45 -12.30 -4.78 19.30
N VAL A 46 -11.52 -4.30 18.33
CA VAL A 46 -11.37 -2.89 18.04
C VAL A 46 -12.40 -2.50 16.99
N ILE A 47 -13.23 -1.51 17.30
CA ILE A 47 -14.32 -1.05 16.45
C ILE A 47 -14.18 0.43 16.13
N THR A 48 -14.85 0.90 15.11
CA THR A 48 -14.92 2.32 14.77
C THR A 48 -15.90 3.03 15.69
N GLY A 49 -15.57 4.25 16.13
CA GLY A 49 -16.44 5.09 16.95
C GLY A 49 -16.39 6.54 16.51
N LYS A 50 -17.53 7.24 16.61
CA LYS A 50 -17.64 8.66 16.32
C LYS A 50 -17.59 9.47 17.60
N ILE A 51 -16.69 10.43 17.69
CA ILE A 51 -16.58 11.35 18.81
C ILE A 51 -17.77 12.31 18.80
N LEU A 52 -18.63 12.25 19.80
CA LEU A 52 -19.80 13.12 19.96
C LEU A 52 -19.45 14.43 20.66
N SER A 53 -18.64 14.36 21.73
CA SER A 53 -18.17 15.53 22.47
C SER A 53 -16.76 15.33 23.00
N VAL A 54 -16.07 16.45 23.23
CA VAL A 54 -14.73 16.50 23.83
C VAL A 54 -14.73 17.58 24.90
N GLU A 55 -14.42 17.20 26.13
CA GLU A 55 -14.37 18.09 27.29
C GLU A 55 -13.01 18.01 27.99
N LYS A 56 -12.61 19.06 28.67
CA LYS A 56 -11.39 19.06 29.49
C LYS A 56 -11.60 18.24 30.75
N HIS A 57 -10.58 17.51 31.15
CA HIS A 57 -10.61 16.78 32.42
C HIS A 57 -10.56 17.77 33.60
N PRO A 58 -11.40 17.62 34.63
CA PRO A 58 -11.49 18.56 35.75
C PRO A 58 -10.16 18.66 36.55
N ASP A 59 -9.42 17.56 36.69
CA ASP A 59 -8.25 17.46 37.57
C ASP A 59 -6.93 17.17 36.79
N ALA A 60 -6.92 17.39 35.45
CA ALA A 60 -5.71 17.15 34.65
C ALA A 60 -5.70 17.97 33.35
N ASP A 61 -4.79 18.92 33.24
CA ASP A 61 -4.70 19.86 32.12
C ASP A 61 -4.41 19.21 30.75
N HIS A 62 -3.82 18.01 30.74
CA HIS A 62 -3.42 17.28 29.54
C HIS A 62 -4.35 16.13 29.18
N LEU A 63 -5.46 15.94 29.91
CA LEU A 63 -6.44 14.90 29.61
C LEU A 63 -7.72 15.49 29.04
N LEU A 64 -8.32 14.76 28.10
CA LEU A 64 -9.60 15.04 27.50
C LEU A 64 -10.57 13.88 27.78
N ILE A 65 -11.83 14.23 28.03
CA ILE A 65 -12.94 13.30 28.21
C ILE A 65 -13.74 13.33 26.91
N CYS A 66 -13.86 12.19 26.24
CA CYS A 66 -14.60 12.04 25.00
C CYS A 66 -15.82 11.15 25.21
N GLN A 67 -16.97 11.56 24.68
CA GLN A 67 -18.15 10.70 24.53
C GLN A 67 -18.16 10.19 23.09
N LEU A 68 -18.29 8.88 22.92
CA LEU A 68 -18.23 8.23 21.60
C LEU A 68 -19.47 7.40 21.34
N ASP A 69 -20.04 7.56 20.16
CA ASP A 69 -20.96 6.61 19.56
C ASP A 69 -20.12 5.47 18.95
N VAL A 70 -20.35 4.27 19.40
CA VAL A 70 -19.68 3.05 18.93
C VAL A 70 -20.66 2.05 18.29
N GLY A 71 -21.88 2.51 17.95
CA GLY A 71 -22.95 1.70 17.38
C GLY A 71 -23.78 0.97 18.44
N GLU A 72 -23.62 1.29 19.72
CA GLU A 72 -24.45 0.78 20.84
C GLU A 72 -25.54 1.80 21.25
N GLU A 73 -26.50 1.38 22.06
CA GLU A 73 -27.64 2.24 22.48
C GLU A 73 -27.15 3.48 23.26
N GLU A 74 -26.11 3.34 24.07
CA GLU A 74 -25.57 4.43 24.89
C GLU A 74 -24.13 4.77 24.46
N PRO A 75 -23.79 6.09 24.43
CA PRO A 75 -22.41 6.51 24.18
C PRO A 75 -21.45 5.98 25.25
N VAL A 76 -20.22 5.66 24.83
CA VAL A 76 -19.16 5.26 25.75
C VAL A 76 -18.21 6.40 26.04
N GLN A 77 -17.76 6.48 27.31
CA GLN A 77 -16.78 7.49 27.70
C GLN A 77 -15.36 6.95 27.63
N ILE A 78 -14.49 7.68 26.93
CA ILE A 78 -13.05 7.39 26.87
C ILE A 78 -12.25 8.64 27.25
N VAL A 79 -11.27 8.46 28.11
CA VAL A 79 -10.33 9.53 28.52
C VAL A 79 -9.02 9.33 27.75
N THR A 80 -8.49 10.41 27.17
CA THR A 80 -7.26 10.38 26.38
C THR A 80 -6.35 11.56 26.70
N SER A 81 -5.04 11.39 26.50
CA SER A 81 -4.06 12.48 26.50
C SER A 81 -3.76 13.03 25.10
N ALA A 82 -4.33 12.44 24.06
CA ALA A 82 -4.12 12.91 22.69
C ALA A 82 -4.84 14.25 22.46
N SER A 83 -4.14 15.19 21.84
CA SER A 83 -4.64 16.55 21.59
C SER A 83 -5.32 16.72 20.23
N ASN A 84 -5.23 15.72 19.35
CA ASN A 84 -5.73 15.79 17.97
C ASN A 84 -7.20 15.37 17.81
N VAL A 85 -7.90 15.07 18.92
CA VAL A 85 -9.30 14.63 18.90
C VAL A 85 -10.28 15.80 18.90
N LYS A 86 -11.34 15.69 18.08
CA LYS A 86 -12.43 16.69 17.97
C LYS A 86 -13.77 15.99 17.78
N ALA A 87 -14.85 16.64 18.23
CA ALA A 87 -16.21 16.17 17.95
C ALA A 87 -16.44 16.04 16.43
N GLY A 88 -17.16 14.99 16.05
CA GLY A 88 -17.45 14.62 14.65
C GLY A 88 -16.46 13.66 14.01
N GLN A 89 -15.23 13.54 14.54
CA GLN A 89 -14.24 12.61 14.00
C GLN A 89 -14.60 11.14 14.26
N ILE A 90 -14.19 10.27 13.33
CA ILE A 90 -14.30 8.81 13.47
C ILE A 90 -12.92 8.27 13.81
N VAL A 91 -12.83 7.37 14.78
CA VAL A 91 -11.58 6.86 15.36
C VAL A 91 -11.70 5.37 15.68
N PRO A 92 -10.59 4.60 15.70
CA PRO A 92 -10.59 3.24 16.21
C PRO A 92 -10.71 3.25 17.74
N CYS A 93 -11.60 2.42 18.27
CA CYS A 93 -11.90 2.29 19.69
C CYS A 93 -11.64 0.86 20.17
N ALA A 94 -10.67 0.68 21.04
CA ALA A 94 -10.42 -0.55 21.76
C ALA A 94 -11.15 -0.49 23.11
N LEU A 95 -12.34 -1.12 23.20
CA LEU A 95 -13.11 -1.16 24.43
C LEU A 95 -12.57 -2.24 25.40
N SER A 96 -13.11 -2.28 26.61
CA SER A 96 -12.73 -3.28 27.62
C SER A 96 -12.89 -4.71 27.08
N GLY A 97 -11.82 -5.48 27.09
CA GLY A 97 -11.77 -6.83 26.53
C GLY A 97 -11.10 -6.90 25.15
N ALA A 98 -10.97 -5.79 24.46
CA ALA A 98 -10.23 -5.71 23.20
C ALA A 98 -8.73 -5.99 23.39
N HIS A 99 -8.07 -6.39 22.29
CA HIS A 99 -6.63 -6.59 22.24
C HIS A 99 -6.02 -5.73 21.14
N VAL A 100 -4.81 -5.22 21.38
CA VAL A 100 -4.02 -4.45 20.41
C VAL A 100 -2.58 -4.94 20.44
N PRO A 101 -1.87 -4.95 19.27
CA PRO A 101 -0.50 -5.43 19.17
C PRO A 101 0.55 -4.49 19.78
N ALA A 102 0.17 -3.24 20.07
CA ALA A 102 1.05 -2.29 20.74
C ALA A 102 0.28 -1.31 21.63
N ALA A 103 0.97 -0.70 22.60
CA ALA A 103 0.43 0.40 23.40
C ALA A 103 1.50 1.44 23.68
N HIS A 104 1.07 2.68 23.84
CA HIS A 104 1.96 3.78 24.18
C HIS A 104 2.70 3.52 25.49
N ASP A 105 4.03 3.64 25.48
CA ASP A 105 4.91 3.52 26.65
C ASP A 105 6.11 4.45 26.49
N ASN A 106 6.12 5.55 27.22
CA ASN A 106 7.21 6.54 27.20
C ASN A 106 8.60 5.96 27.57
N LYS A 107 8.66 4.74 28.13
CA LYS A 107 9.90 4.06 28.51
C LYS A 107 10.37 3.08 27.43
N ALA A 108 9.51 2.75 26.47
CA ALA A 108 9.85 1.84 25.40
C ALA A 108 10.59 2.55 24.25
N PRO A 109 11.50 1.87 23.54
CA PRO A 109 12.08 2.39 22.31
C PRO A 109 10.99 2.79 21.31
N GLY A 110 11.06 3.97 20.72
CA GLY A 110 10.04 4.46 19.79
C GLY A 110 8.68 4.83 20.44
N GLY A 111 8.58 4.79 21.77
CA GLY A 111 7.35 5.20 22.48
C GLY A 111 6.23 4.15 22.46
N LEU A 112 6.47 2.96 21.95
CA LEU A 112 5.51 1.86 21.88
C LEU A 112 6.06 0.58 22.51
N ARG A 113 5.24 -0.07 23.33
CA ARG A 113 5.47 -1.43 23.82
C ARG A 113 4.65 -2.40 22.96
N HIS A 114 5.32 -3.33 22.30
CA HIS A 114 4.70 -4.36 21.47
C HIS A 114 4.32 -5.61 22.28
N GLY A 115 3.30 -6.34 21.83
CA GLY A 115 2.82 -7.59 22.39
C GLY A 115 1.30 -7.69 22.39
N ASP A 116 0.74 -8.79 22.86
CA ASP A 116 -0.71 -8.96 23.03
C ASP A 116 -1.18 -8.16 24.26
N ILE A 117 -1.72 -6.98 24.03
CA ILE A 117 -2.11 -6.04 25.09
C ILE A 117 -3.62 -6.01 25.21
N LYS A 118 -4.11 -6.60 26.30
CA LYS A 118 -5.55 -6.59 26.63
C LYS A 118 -5.97 -5.27 27.25
N ILE A 119 -6.91 -4.60 26.62
CA ILE A 119 -7.50 -3.35 27.10
C ILE A 119 -8.50 -3.62 28.23
N LYS A 120 -8.46 -2.78 29.26
CA LYS A 120 -9.35 -2.85 30.42
C LYS A 120 -9.98 -1.49 30.67
N ALA A 121 -11.25 -1.49 31.01
CA ALA A 121 -11.89 -0.30 31.59
C ALA A 121 -11.16 0.11 32.88
N GLY A 122 -11.05 1.40 33.11
CA GLY A 122 -10.31 1.91 34.24
C GLY A 122 -10.75 3.32 34.66
N LYS A 123 -9.94 3.95 35.50
CA LYS A 123 -10.10 5.35 35.85
C LYS A 123 -8.79 6.10 35.64
N LEU A 124 -8.85 7.21 34.92
CA LEU A 124 -7.76 8.15 34.77
C LEU A 124 -8.04 9.39 35.62
N ARG A 125 -7.21 9.64 36.63
CA ARG A 125 -7.41 10.75 37.59
C ARG A 125 -8.85 10.80 38.15
N GLY A 126 -9.45 9.64 38.47
CA GLY A 126 -10.82 9.54 39.04
C GLY A 126 -11.95 9.43 38.01
N VAL A 127 -11.76 9.84 36.76
CA VAL A 127 -12.76 9.76 35.69
C VAL A 127 -12.70 8.37 35.02
N LYS A 128 -13.87 7.75 34.84
CA LYS A 128 -14.01 6.43 34.21
C LYS A 128 -13.66 6.50 32.73
N SER A 129 -12.92 5.49 32.21
CA SER A 129 -12.68 5.26 30.79
C SER A 129 -13.04 3.83 30.43
N ALA A 130 -13.91 3.64 29.44
CA ALA A 130 -14.37 2.31 29.00
C ALA A 130 -13.32 1.55 28.17
N GLY A 131 -12.30 2.25 27.71
CA GLY A 131 -11.25 1.70 26.86
C GLY A 131 -10.28 2.78 26.43
N MET A 132 -9.73 2.65 25.21
CA MET A 132 -8.85 3.65 24.59
C MET A 132 -9.19 3.85 23.11
N MET A 133 -8.91 5.03 22.59
CA MET A 133 -8.82 5.28 21.14
C MET A 133 -7.41 4.93 20.70
N CYS A 134 -7.26 4.35 19.51
CA CYS A 134 -5.98 3.84 19.05
C CYS A 134 -5.29 4.79 18.04
N SER A 135 -3.98 4.86 18.13
CA SER A 135 -3.11 5.42 17.09
C SER A 135 -2.81 4.38 16.01
N LEU A 136 -2.24 4.82 14.89
CA LEU A 136 -1.79 3.93 13.82
C LEU A 136 -0.78 2.87 14.34
N GLY A 137 0.19 3.30 15.15
CA GLY A 137 1.20 2.42 15.70
C GLY A 137 0.65 1.41 16.73
N GLU A 138 -0.37 1.79 17.52
CA GLU A 138 -1.02 0.87 18.46
C GLU A 138 -1.81 -0.24 17.76
N LEU A 139 -2.24 -0.01 16.52
CA LEU A 139 -2.81 -1.01 15.62
C LEU A 139 -1.75 -1.81 14.86
N GLY A 140 -0.46 -1.58 15.09
CA GLY A 140 0.64 -2.27 14.40
C GLY A 140 0.79 -1.91 12.92
N MET A 141 0.14 -0.82 12.47
CA MET A 141 0.17 -0.38 11.07
C MET A 141 1.45 0.43 10.80
N ASP A 142 2.14 0.10 9.70
CA ASP A 142 3.34 0.85 9.27
C ASP A 142 2.96 2.20 8.67
N ALA A 143 3.31 3.28 9.35
CA ALA A 143 3.04 4.65 8.93
C ALA A 143 3.54 4.96 7.50
N ASN A 144 4.62 4.32 7.05
CA ASN A 144 5.15 4.54 5.70
C ASN A 144 4.18 4.06 4.61
N LEU A 145 3.37 3.03 4.90
CA LEU A 145 2.39 2.47 3.97
C LEU A 145 1.07 3.25 3.96
N PHE A 146 0.86 4.15 4.91
CA PHE A 146 -0.37 4.95 5.06
C PHE A 146 -0.12 6.46 5.00
N PRO A 147 0.44 6.99 3.89
CA PRO A 147 0.82 8.41 3.81
C PRO A 147 -0.35 9.38 3.88
N ALA A 148 -1.57 8.92 3.60
CA ALA A 148 -2.79 9.74 3.66
C ALA A 148 -3.39 9.84 5.07
N LEU A 149 -2.94 9.00 6.02
CA LEU A 149 -3.42 9.00 7.40
C LEU A 149 -2.53 9.86 8.30
N ASN A 150 -3.08 10.35 9.41
CA ASN A 150 -2.26 11.03 10.40
C ASN A 150 -1.36 10.03 11.16
N HIS A 151 -0.10 10.39 11.31
CA HIS A 151 0.89 9.53 11.96
C HIS A 151 1.04 9.84 13.46
N ASP A 152 0.63 11.04 13.88
CA ASP A 152 0.71 11.49 15.28
C ASP A 152 -0.66 11.46 15.95
N GLY A 153 -0.67 11.05 17.21
CA GLY A 153 -1.88 10.98 18.05
C GLY A 153 -2.83 9.85 17.66
N ILE A 154 -4.10 10.03 17.98
CA ILE A 154 -5.15 9.05 17.63
C ILE A 154 -5.34 9.02 16.12
N LEU A 155 -5.51 7.83 15.56
CA LEU A 155 -5.82 7.66 14.14
C LEU A 155 -7.21 8.25 13.84
N ILE A 156 -7.25 9.18 12.88
CA ILE A 156 -8.51 9.77 12.40
C ILE A 156 -8.89 9.06 11.09
N LEU A 157 -10.03 8.40 11.10
CA LEU A 157 -10.56 7.69 9.94
C LEU A 157 -11.31 8.65 9.00
N PRO A 158 -11.53 8.30 7.72
CA PRO A 158 -12.37 9.06 6.79
C PRO A 158 -13.77 9.34 7.37
N GLU A 159 -14.36 10.48 7.03
CA GLU A 159 -15.65 10.93 7.58
C GLU A 159 -16.83 10.02 7.20
N ASP A 160 -16.72 9.28 6.11
CA ASP A 160 -17.72 8.34 5.60
C ASP A 160 -17.53 6.91 6.16
N THR A 161 -16.55 6.68 7.04
CA THR A 161 -16.34 5.37 7.68
C THR A 161 -17.58 5.02 8.55
N PRO A 162 -18.19 3.82 8.37
CA PRO A 162 -19.30 3.40 9.21
C PRO A 162 -18.89 3.29 10.69
N VAL A 163 -19.79 3.63 11.60
CA VAL A 163 -19.60 3.51 13.05
C VAL A 163 -19.97 2.12 13.53
N GLY A 164 -19.26 1.60 14.52
CA GLY A 164 -19.52 0.30 15.15
C GLY A 164 -19.04 -0.91 14.35
N VAL A 165 -18.25 -0.70 13.28
CA VAL A 165 -17.70 -1.81 12.48
C VAL A 165 -16.32 -2.23 13.01
N ASP A 166 -16.02 -3.52 12.86
CA ASP A 166 -14.71 -4.07 13.21
C ASP A 166 -13.62 -3.45 12.30
N ILE A 167 -12.53 -3.00 12.91
CA ILE A 167 -11.43 -2.35 12.20
C ILE A 167 -10.79 -3.26 11.14
N HIS A 168 -10.90 -4.59 11.28
CA HIS A 168 -10.39 -5.54 10.29
C HIS A 168 -11.06 -5.40 8.92
N SER A 169 -12.27 -4.84 8.85
CA SER A 169 -12.95 -4.56 7.58
C SER A 169 -12.35 -3.39 6.81
N LEU A 170 -11.42 -2.65 7.42
CA LEU A 170 -10.73 -1.52 6.83
C LEU A 170 -9.28 -1.89 6.50
N TYR A 171 -8.74 -1.33 5.43
CA TYR A 171 -7.33 -1.42 5.05
C TYR A 171 -6.79 -2.84 4.85
N ASP A 172 -7.67 -3.79 4.50
CA ASP A 172 -7.33 -5.21 4.32
C ASP A 172 -6.60 -5.85 5.52
N LEU A 173 -6.91 -5.40 6.75
CA LEU A 173 -6.34 -5.98 7.97
C LEU A 173 -6.74 -7.46 8.18
N ASP A 174 -7.80 -7.93 7.52
CA ASP A 174 -8.24 -9.33 7.49
C ASP A 174 -7.61 -10.15 6.36
N ASP A 175 -6.66 -9.57 5.60
CA ASP A 175 -5.91 -10.31 4.57
C ASP A 175 -4.88 -11.26 5.17
N VAL A 176 -4.43 -12.20 4.36
CA VAL A 176 -3.23 -13.01 4.60
C VAL A 176 -2.28 -12.77 3.43
N VAL A 177 -1.05 -12.42 3.74
CA VAL A 177 -0.04 -12.10 2.75
C VAL A 177 1.13 -13.08 2.88
N TYR A 178 1.49 -13.73 1.78
CA TYR A 178 2.68 -14.55 1.73
C TYR A 178 3.89 -13.73 1.31
N GLU A 179 4.95 -13.79 2.08
CA GLU A 179 6.27 -13.35 1.66
C GLU A 179 6.95 -14.51 0.94
N MET A 180 7.15 -14.35 -0.38
CA MET A 180 7.67 -15.39 -1.26
C MET A 180 9.18 -15.24 -1.45
N GLU A 181 9.93 -16.32 -1.27
CA GLU A 181 11.34 -16.42 -1.64
C GLU A 181 11.47 -17.08 -3.02
N LEU A 182 11.25 -16.29 -4.08
CA LEU A 182 11.28 -16.79 -5.46
C LEU A 182 12.71 -16.99 -5.95
N THR A 183 13.02 -18.17 -6.43
CA THR A 183 14.31 -18.49 -7.03
C THR A 183 14.50 -17.86 -8.40
N ALA A 184 15.75 -17.67 -8.84
CA ALA A 184 16.07 -16.98 -10.09
C ALA A 184 15.49 -17.63 -11.34
N ASN A 185 15.17 -18.90 -11.32
CA ASN A 185 14.53 -19.65 -12.41
C ASN A 185 12.99 -19.55 -12.43
N ARG A 186 12.39 -18.84 -11.45
CA ARG A 186 10.94 -18.68 -11.32
C ARG A 186 10.52 -17.23 -11.49
N ALA A 187 11.13 -16.54 -12.46
CA ALA A 187 10.76 -15.16 -12.84
C ALA A 187 9.30 -15.02 -13.27
N ASP A 188 8.67 -16.09 -13.78
CA ASP A 188 7.25 -16.18 -14.08
C ASP A 188 6.36 -15.88 -12.88
N CYS A 189 6.80 -16.21 -11.67
CA CYS A 189 6.07 -15.99 -10.42
C CYS A 189 6.24 -14.57 -9.83
N PHE A 190 7.04 -13.69 -10.46
CA PHE A 190 7.17 -12.29 -10.02
C PHE A 190 5.99 -11.41 -10.48
N SER A 191 4.78 -11.98 -10.42
CA SER A 191 3.53 -11.24 -10.65
C SER A 191 2.34 -11.98 -10.04
N MET A 192 1.25 -11.25 -9.78
CA MET A 192 0.03 -11.87 -9.24
C MET A 192 -0.61 -12.85 -10.23
N ILE A 193 -0.55 -12.55 -11.54
CA ILE A 193 -1.02 -13.49 -12.58
C ILE A 193 -0.14 -14.73 -12.61
N GLY A 194 1.18 -14.58 -12.54
CA GLY A 194 2.10 -15.72 -12.49
C GLY A 194 1.84 -16.62 -11.28
N MET A 195 1.69 -16.01 -10.10
CA MET A 195 1.34 -16.75 -8.88
C MET A 195 -0.04 -17.41 -8.96
N ALA A 196 -1.01 -16.76 -9.60
CA ALA A 196 -2.32 -17.36 -9.80
C ALA A 196 -2.26 -18.59 -10.73
N LEU A 197 -1.47 -18.51 -11.80
CA LEU A 197 -1.28 -19.65 -12.72
C LEU A 197 -0.60 -20.82 -12.02
N GLU A 198 0.43 -20.56 -11.22
CA GLU A 198 1.12 -21.59 -10.46
C GLU A 198 0.22 -22.19 -9.37
N THR A 199 -0.46 -21.34 -8.58
CA THR A 199 -1.45 -21.80 -7.59
C THR A 199 -2.55 -22.63 -8.25
N GLY A 200 -3.04 -22.17 -9.42
CA GLY A 200 -4.04 -22.90 -10.19
C GLY A 200 -3.55 -24.28 -10.65
N ALA A 201 -2.29 -24.39 -11.05
CA ALA A 201 -1.68 -25.66 -11.45
C ALA A 201 -1.53 -26.62 -10.26
N ILE A 202 -0.95 -26.16 -9.14
CA ILE A 202 -0.69 -26.95 -7.93
C ILE A 202 -2.00 -27.47 -7.33
N PHE A 203 -2.97 -26.59 -7.14
CA PHE A 203 -4.25 -26.94 -6.50
C PHE A 203 -5.33 -27.40 -7.49
N ARG A 204 -5.00 -27.52 -8.78
CA ARG A 204 -5.93 -27.93 -9.86
C ARG A 204 -7.19 -27.06 -9.90
N LYS A 205 -7.00 -25.76 -9.75
CA LYS A 205 -8.05 -24.75 -9.79
C LYS A 205 -8.03 -23.97 -11.10
N LYS A 206 -9.22 -23.54 -11.55
CA LYS A 206 -9.31 -22.67 -12.72
C LYS A 206 -8.83 -21.27 -12.38
N VAL A 207 -7.97 -20.72 -13.22
CA VAL A 207 -7.56 -19.32 -13.17
C VAL A 207 -8.45 -18.50 -14.10
N THR A 208 -8.88 -17.35 -13.63
CA THR A 208 -9.66 -16.39 -14.42
C THR A 208 -8.85 -15.09 -14.50
N LEU A 209 -8.32 -14.80 -15.67
CA LEU A 209 -7.57 -13.57 -15.90
C LEU A 209 -8.52 -12.36 -16.03
N PRO A 210 -8.08 -11.16 -15.62
CA PRO A 210 -8.88 -9.96 -15.77
C PRO A 210 -9.16 -9.68 -17.25
N SER A 211 -10.38 -9.25 -17.56
CA SER A 211 -10.71 -8.79 -18.90
C SER A 211 -10.19 -7.36 -19.06
N ILE A 212 -9.32 -7.17 -20.04
CA ILE A 212 -8.74 -5.86 -20.34
C ILE A 212 -9.46 -5.30 -21.57
N SER A 213 -10.16 -4.18 -21.36
CA SER A 213 -10.78 -3.43 -22.44
C SER A 213 -10.49 -1.95 -22.25
N VAL A 214 -9.83 -1.34 -23.22
CA VAL A 214 -9.52 0.09 -23.22
C VAL A 214 -10.25 0.73 -24.40
N LYS A 215 -11.09 1.70 -24.10
CA LYS A 215 -11.70 2.55 -25.12
C LYS A 215 -10.69 3.64 -25.50
N GLU A 216 -10.09 3.49 -26.65
CA GLU A 216 -9.18 4.49 -27.19
C GLU A 216 -10.02 5.61 -27.84
N GLU A 217 -9.76 6.86 -27.42
CA GLU A 217 -10.48 8.05 -27.87
C GLU A 217 -9.49 9.17 -28.20
N GLY A 218 -9.96 10.18 -28.91
CA GLY A 218 -9.15 11.36 -29.26
C GLY A 218 -8.46 11.24 -30.60
N ALA A 219 -7.50 12.12 -30.85
CA ALA A 219 -6.74 12.15 -32.09
C ALA A 219 -5.69 11.03 -32.13
N PRO A 220 -5.36 10.52 -33.31
CA PRO A 220 -4.25 9.56 -33.48
C PRO A 220 -2.95 10.08 -32.86
N ILE A 221 -2.11 9.16 -32.35
CA ILE A 221 -0.84 9.50 -31.69
C ILE A 221 0.24 9.93 -32.69
N GLU A 222 0.08 9.56 -33.98
CA GLU A 222 1.02 9.85 -35.05
C GLU A 222 1.27 11.37 -35.17
N GLY A 223 2.53 11.76 -35.14
CA GLY A 223 2.96 13.17 -35.17
C GLY A 223 2.82 13.91 -33.86
N ARG A 224 2.30 13.25 -32.81
CA ARG A 224 2.18 13.83 -31.46
C ARG A 224 3.22 13.29 -30.50
N ALA A 225 3.47 11.98 -30.53
CA ALA A 225 4.52 11.36 -29.76
C ALA A 225 5.13 10.19 -30.54
N SER A 226 6.39 9.87 -30.26
CA SER A 226 7.09 8.77 -30.90
C SER A 226 8.00 8.05 -29.92
N VAL A 227 8.25 6.77 -30.20
CA VAL A 227 9.27 5.97 -29.50
C VAL A 227 10.21 5.33 -30.52
N HIS A 228 11.51 5.30 -30.21
CA HIS A 228 12.56 4.79 -31.08
C HIS A 228 13.44 3.79 -30.31
N ILE A 229 13.97 2.81 -31.06
CA ILE A 229 14.93 1.84 -30.54
C ILE A 229 16.19 1.94 -31.40
N SER A 230 17.26 2.46 -30.82
CA SER A 230 18.58 2.49 -31.47
C SER A 230 19.34 1.19 -31.23
N GLU A 231 19.03 0.47 -30.16
CA GLU A 231 19.74 -0.74 -29.75
C GLU A 231 18.81 -1.99 -29.73
N PRO A 232 18.41 -2.52 -30.90
CA PRO A 232 17.47 -3.65 -30.99
C PRO A 232 18.02 -4.97 -30.44
N ALA A 233 19.33 -5.07 -30.21
CA ALA A 233 19.95 -6.21 -29.55
C ALA A 233 19.54 -6.29 -28.07
N TYR A 234 19.40 -5.14 -27.43
CA TYR A 234 19.09 -5.03 -25.99
C TYR A 234 17.63 -4.67 -25.70
N CYS A 235 17.02 -3.84 -26.54
CA CYS A 235 15.60 -3.48 -26.43
C CYS A 235 14.82 -4.08 -27.60
N LYS A 236 14.07 -5.16 -27.36
CA LYS A 236 13.31 -5.86 -28.41
C LYS A 236 11.98 -5.19 -28.73
N ARG A 237 11.42 -4.46 -27.77
CA ARG A 237 10.14 -3.77 -27.90
C ARG A 237 10.10 -2.57 -26.97
N PHE A 238 9.66 -1.42 -27.49
CA PHE A 238 9.38 -0.24 -26.70
C PHE A 238 8.03 0.31 -27.14
N CYS A 239 7.11 0.52 -26.17
CA CYS A 239 5.77 1.01 -26.44
C CYS A 239 5.50 2.23 -25.60
N GLY A 240 4.84 3.23 -26.17
CA GLY A 240 4.33 4.40 -25.50
C GLY A 240 2.83 4.57 -25.72
N ARG A 241 2.15 5.17 -24.75
CA ARG A 241 0.76 5.64 -24.86
C ARG A 241 0.68 7.09 -24.37
N LEU A 242 -0.13 7.89 -25.02
CA LEU A 242 -0.44 9.24 -24.61
C LEU A 242 -1.79 9.25 -23.88
N LEU A 243 -1.80 9.78 -22.67
CA LEU A 243 -3.00 9.99 -21.87
C LEU A 243 -3.24 11.49 -21.73
N GLU A 244 -4.47 11.93 -21.98
CA GLU A 244 -4.84 13.34 -21.92
C GLU A 244 -5.81 13.60 -20.76
N ASN A 245 -5.86 14.85 -20.30
CA ASN A 245 -6.74 15.29 -19.23
C ASN A 245 -6.55 14.54 -17.90
N VAL A 246 -5.34 14.06 -17.64
CA VAL A 246 -5.00 13.37 -16.39
C VAL A 246 -5.07 14.35 -15.23
N LYS A 247 -5.81 13.97 -14.17
CA LYS A 247 -5.84 14.71 -12.91
C LYS A 247 -5.14 13.88 -11.86
N ILE A 248 -4.03 14.41 -11.34
CA ILE A 248 -3.31 13.78 -10.24
C ILE A 248 -4.16 13.86 -8.99
N GLY A 249 -4.31 12.73 -8.30
CA GLY A 249 -5.08 12.60 -7.07
C GLY A 249 -4.75 11.31 -6.32
N ARG A 250 -5.48 11.07 -5.24
CA ARG A 250 -5.39 9.82 -4.49
C ARG A 250 -5.90 8.66 -5.34
N SER A 251 -5.27 7.51 -5.23
CA SER A 251 -5.72 6.26 -5.84
C SER A 251 -7.01 5.74 -5.20
N PRO A 252 -7.82 4.98 -5.94
CA PRO A 252 -8.87 4.18 -5.31
C PRO A 252 -8.30 3.26 -4.24
N GLU A 253 -9.03 3.09 -3.13
CA GLU A 253 -8.56 2.34 -1.96
C GLU A 253 -8.13 0.91 -2.30
N TRP A 254 -8.87 0.22 -3.18
CA TRP A 254 -8.51 -1.13 -3.63
C TRP A 254 -7.15 -1.24 -4.33
N ILE A 255 -6.66 -0.16 -4.99
CA ILE A 255 -5.29 -0.10 -5.53
C ILE A 255 -4.30 0.10 -4.38
N GLU A 256 -4.59 1.05 -3.49
CA GLU A 256 -3.71 1.33 -2.33
C GLU A 256 -3.55 0.09 -1.46
N ASP A 257 -4.63 -0.68 -1.19
CA ASP A 257 -4.58 -1.92 -0.40
C ASP A 257 -3.67 -2.97 -1.05
N ARG A 258 -3.81 -3.18 -2.37
CA ARG A 258 -2.95 -4.11 -3.13
C ARG A 258 -1.48 -3.68 -3.17
N LEU A 259 -1.20 -2.39 -3.20
CA LEU A 259 0.16 -1.87 -3.09
C LEU A 259 0.71 -2.07 -1.69
N ARG A 260 -0.06 -1.73 -0.65
CA ARG A 260 0.31 -1.90 0.76
C ARG A 260 0.63 -3.35 1.10
N SER A 261 -0.20 -4.30 0.65
CA SER A 261 0.07 -5.73 0.88
C SER A 261 1.38 -6.20 0.27
N ASN A 262 1.87 -5.52 -0.78
CA ASN A 262 3.18 -5.74 -1.39
C ASN A 262 4.31 -4.86 -0.81
N GLY A 263 4.06 -4.11 0.27
CA GLY A 263 5.04 -3.23 0.89
C GLY A 263 5.35 -1.96 0.07
N ILE A 264 4.50 -1.64 -0.93
CA ILE A 264 4.65 -0.44 -1.76
C ILE A 264 3.80 0.68 -1.19
N ARG A 265 4.45 1.80 -0.88
CA ARG A 265 3.80 3.02 -0.42
C ARG A 265 2.98 3.66 -1.55
N PRO A 266 1.67 3.88 -1.39
CA PRO A 266 0.87 4.66 -2.33
C PRO A 266 1.37 6.11 -2.45
N ILE A 267 1.36 6.66 -3.66
CA ILE A 267 1.86 8.01 -3.96
C ILE A 267 0.76 8.85 -4.60
N ASN A 268 0.28 8.45 -5.77
CA ASN A 268 -0.82 9.07 -6.50
C ASN A 268 -1.34 8.11 -7.56
N ASN A 269 -2.52 8.38 -8.10
CA ASN A 269 -3.23 7.52 -9.03
C ASN A 269 -2.45 7.13 -10.30
N VAL A 270 -1.50 7.94 -10.76
CA VAL A 270 -0.69 7.64 -11.94
C VAL A 270 0.44 6.66 -11.60
N VAL A 271 1.21 6.98 -10.56
CA VAL A 271 2.33 6.15 -10.10
C VAL A 271 1.82 4.81 -9.58
N ASP A 272 0.74 4.85 -8.81
CA ASP A 272 0.13 3.66 -8.21
C ASP A 272 -0.44 2.72 -9.26
N ALA A 273 -1.08 3.25 -10.32
CA ALA A 273 -1.52 2.44 -11.45
C ALA A 273 -0.36 1.73 -12.15
N ALA A 274 0.78 2.41 -12.33
CA ALA A 274 1.97 1.80 -12.91
C ALA A 274 2.56 0.69 -12.01
N ASN A 275 2.63 0.94 -10.69
CA ASN A 275 3.07 -0.06 -9.71
C ASN A 275 2.09 -1.24 -9.62
N TYR A 276 0.79 -0.98 -9.66
CA TYR A 276 -0.24 -2.01 -9.69
C TYR A 276 -0.06 -2.95 -10.89
N VAL A 277 0.11 -2.39 -12.10
CA VAL A 277 0.32 -3.19 -13.33
C VAL A 277 1.62 -4.00 -13.24
N MET A 278 2.69 -3.40 -12.71
CA MET A 278 3.95 -4.12 -12.47
C MET A 278 3.74 -5.34 -11.56
N LEU A 279 2.99 -5.20 -10.47
CA LEU A 279 2.67 -6.32 -9.58
C LEU A 279 1.72 -7.32 -10.21
N GLU A 280 0.73 -6.87 -10.99
CA GLU A 280 -0.26 -7.75 -11.59
C GLU A 280 0.32 -8.66 -12.66
N ILE A 281 1.11 -8.10 -13.61
CA ILE A 281 1.60 -8.81 -14.79
C ILE A 281 3.12 -8.97 -14.86
N GLY A 282 3.88 -8.41 -13.92
CA GLY A 282 5.35 -8.49 -13.89
C GLY A 282 6.04 -7.51 -14.86
N GLN A 283 5.32 -6.54 -15.44
CA GLN A 283 5.86 -5.58 -16.39
C GLN A 283 5.96 -4.19 -15.78
N PRO A 284 7.17 -3.70 -15.45
CA PRO A 284 7.37 -2.33 -15.00
C PRO A 284 6.97 -1.31 -16.07
N LEU A 285 6.34 -0.22 -15.62
CA LEU A 285 5.98 0.93 -16.44
C LEU A 285 6.66 2.18 -15.90
N HIS A 286 6.90 3.16 -16.80
CA HIS A 286 7.29 4.50 -16.40
C HIS A 286 6.36 5.53 -17.02
N THR A 287 6.10 6.62 -16.29
CA THR A 287 5.22 7.71 -16.72
C THR A 287 6.00 8.99 -16.83
N TYR A 288 5.80 9.71 -17.91
CA TYR A 288 6.45 10.98 -18.20
C TYR A 288 5.41 12.09 -18.31
N ASP A 289 5.77 13.28 -17.84
CA ASP A 289 5.01 14.49 -18.13
C ASP A 289 5.27 14.87 -19.60
N TYR A 290 4.23 14.74 -20.41
CA TYR A 290 4.31 14.96 -21.87
C TYR A 290 4.93 16.31 -22.23
N ASP A 291 4.55 17.38 -21.50
CA ASP A 291 5.02 18.73 -21.76
C ASP A 291 6.50 18.94 -21.43
N LYS A 292 7.09 18.01 -20.66
CA LYS A 292 8.52 18.02 -20.28
C LYS A 292 9.40 17.12 -21.14
N VAL A 293 8.80 16.28 -21.98
CA VAL A 293 9.57 15.42 -22.91
C VAL A 293 9.91 16.22 -24.16
N ALA A 294 11.15 16.58 -24.32
CA ALA A 294 11.63 17.33 -25.49
C ALA A 294 11.29 16.60 -26.79
N GLY A 295 10.81 17.34 -27.78
CA GLY A 295 10.40 16.80 -29.07
C GLY A 295 9.29 15.74 -29.00
N HIS A 296 8.68 15.51 -27.82
CA HIS A 296 7.68 14.46 -27.59
C HIS A 296 8.11 13.08 -28.08
N SER A 297 9.39 12.80 -27.97
CA SER A 297 10.04 11.59 -28.47
C SER A 297 10.87 10.93 -27.38
N LEU A 298 10.82 9.61 -27.31
CA LEU A 298 11.65 8.81 -26.40
C LEU A 298 12.45 7.80 -27.21
N THR A 299 13.74 7.73 -26.95
CA THR A 299 14.68 6.83 -27.66
C THR A 299 15.40 5.93 -26.67
N CYS A 300 15.31 4.62 -26.87
CA CYS A 300 16.16 3.66 -26.17
C CYS A 300 17.51 3.55 -26.88
N ARG A 301 18.59 3.99 -26.22
CA ARG A 301 19.97 3.98 -26.73
C ARG A 301 20.99 3.66 -25.65
N HIS A 302 22.23 3.43 -26.02
CA HIS A 302 23.34 3.46 -25.07
C HIS A 302 23.61 4.89 -24.56
N ALA A 303 24.13 4.99 -23.36
CA ALA A 303 24.61 6.27 -22.83
C ALA A 303 25.84 6.79 -23.61
N HIS A 304 25.98 8.10 -23.67
CA HIS A 304 27.17 8.72 -24.20
C HIS A 304 28.32 8.70 -23.19
N GLU A 305 29.55 8.80 -23.70
CA GLU A 305 30.71 8.89 -22.81
C GLU A 305 30.64 10.17 -21.94
N GLY A 306 30.76 9.99 -20.62
CA GLY A 306 30.66 11.10 -19.67
C GLY A 306 29.26 11.60 -19.39
N GLU A 307 28.20 10.94 -19.94
CA GLU A 307 26.82 11.32 -19.70
C GLU A 307 26.46 11.11 -18.22
N LYS A 308 25.65 12.03 -17.68
CA LYS A 308 25.18 11.99 -16.31
C LYS A 308 23.67 12.08 -16.27
N ILE A 309 23.07 11.48 -15.24
CA ILE A 309 21.65 11.56 -14.94
C ILE A 309 21.44 11.78 -13.44
N VAL A 310 20.46 12.59 -13.08
CA VAL A 310 19.95 12.65 -11.70
C VAL A 310 18.75 11.71 -11.61
N THR A 311 18.89 10.65 -10.82
CA THR A 311 17.83 9.64 -10.66
C THR A 311 16.78 10.08 -9.62
N LEU A 312 15.60 9.43 -9.61
CA LEU A 312 14.46 9.78 -8.72
C LEU A 312 14.78 9.72 -7.22
N ASP A 313 15.88 9.10 -6.83
CA ASP A 313 16.42 9.14 -5.47
C ASP A 313 17.26 10.39 -5.16
N GLY A 314 17.33 11.34 -6.10
CA GLY A 314 18.06 12.60 -5.99
C GLY A 314 19.58 12.47 -6.19
N GLN A 315 20.08 11.30 -6.62
CA GLN A 315 21.51 11.05 -6.78
C GLN A 315 21.96 11.36 -8.20
N GLU A 316 23.04 12.14 -8.36
CA GLU A 316 23.74 12.27 -9.65
C GLU A 316 24.57 11.01 -9.91
N ARG A 317 24.33 10.37 -11.04
CA ARG A 317 25.04 9.17 -11.48
C ARG A 317 25.74 9.41 -12.79
N GLN A 318 27.02 9.05 -12.86
CA GLN A 318 27.75 9.00 -14.11
C GLN A 318 27.47 7.67 -14.78
N LEU A 319 27.08 7.72 -16.04
CA LEU A 319 26.74 6.55 -16.85
C LEU A 319 27.97 6.02 -17.58
N ASN A 320 28.00 4.72 -17.81
CA ASN A 320 28.96 4.09 -18.69
C ASN A 320 28.37 3.97 -20.11
N PRO A 321 29.21 4.00 -21.18
CA PRO A 321 28.72 3.83 -22.55
C PRO A 321 28.02 2.48 -22.83
N SER A 322 28.14 1.51 -21.91
CA SER A 322 27.41 0.23 -21.98
C SER A 322 26.02 0.28 -21.36
N ASP A 323 25.70 1.34 -20.59
CA ASP A 323 24.41 1.46 -19.93
C ASP A 323 23.32 1.84 -20.94
N LEU A 324 22.14 1.21 -20.84
CA LEU A 324 20.99 1.62 -21.63
C LEU A 324 20.23 2.74 -20.93
N VAL A 325 19.83 3.73 -21.72
CA VAL A 325 19.01 4.85 -21.27
C VAL A 325 17.78 5.02 -22.16
N ILE A 326 16.76 5.65 -21.60
CA ILE A 326 15.69 6.27 -22.37
C ILE A 326 16.02 7.76 -22.43
N ALA A 327 16.28 8.27 -23.63
CA ALA A 327 16.57 9.68 -23.87
C ALA A 327 15.37 10.38 -24.52
N ASP A 328 15.21 11.67 -24.26
CA ASP A 328 14.19 12.52 -24.90
C ASP A 328 14.62 13.01 -26.30
N GLY A 329 13.82 13.89 -26.92
CA GLY A 329 14.10 14.41 -28.25
C GLY A 329 15.29 15.36 -28.35
N ASP A 330 15.79 15.89 -27.24
CA ASP A 330 17.04 16.65 -27.14
C ASP A 330 18.26 15.73 -26.86
N ASP A 331 18.07 14.43 -26.95
CA ASP A 331 19.07 13.39 -26.69
C ASP A 331 19.61 13.37 -25.26
N LYS A 332 18.81 13.86 -24.27
CA LYS A 332 19.14 13.85 -22.85
C LYS A 332 18.56 12.60 -22.19
N ALA A 333 19.37 11.90 -21.41
CA ALA A 333 18.91 10.75 -20.64
C ALA A 333 17.85 11.15 -19.60
N ALA A 334 16.67 10.57 -19.72
CA ALA A 334 15.53 10.75 -18.80
C ALA A 334 15.31 9.55 -17.86
N CYS A 335 15.93 8.41 -18.17
CA CYS A 335 15.78 7.18 -17.39
C CYS A 335 16.95 6.23 -17.65
N VAL A 336 17.45 5.55 -16.62
CA VAL A 336 18.27 4.35 -16.82
C VAL A 336 17.32 3.22 -17.17
N ALA A 337 17.37 2.75 -18.41
CA ALA A 337 16.36 1.87 -19.00
C ALA A 337 16.15 0.58 -18.18
N GLY A 338 14.92 0.34 -17.74
CA GLY A 338 14.55 -0.83 -16.95
C GLY A 338 15.09 -0.85 -15.51
N VAL A 339 15.71 0.24 -15.03
CA VAL A 339 16.33 0.30 -13.70
C VAL A 339 15.76 1.43 -12.84
N MET A 340 15.91 2.71 -13.28
CA MET A 340 15.53 3.84 -12.45
C MET A 340 15.18 5.05 -13.32
N GLY A 341 14.05 5.67 -13.01
CA GLY A 341 13.65 6.94 -13.61
C GLY A 341 14.59 8.09 -13.20
N GLY A 342 14.66 9.13 -14.04
CA GLY A 342 15.40 10.36 -13.79
C GLY A 342 14.45 11.56 -13.67
N PHE A 343 15.04 12.73 -13.29
CA PHE A 343 14.39 14.03 -13.23
C PHE A 343 14.55 14.80 -14.53
#